data_f54454c2905066ee80b820285f593ad8
#
_entry.id   f54454c2905066ee80b820285f593ad8
#
_cell.length_a   1.000
_cell.length_b   1.000
_cell.length_c   1.000
_cell.angle_alpha   90.00
_cell.angle_beta   90.00
_cell.angle_gamma   90.00
#
_symmetry.space_group_name_H-M   'P 1'
#
loop_
_entity.id
_entity.type
_entity.pdbx_description
1 polymer ?
#
loop_
_entity_poly.entity_id
_entity_poly.type
_entity_poly.pdbx_seq_one_letter_code
_entity_poly.pdbx_strand_id
1 'polypeptide(L)'
;MEIIQKNLSTASYQTKAMLTGYLQTPVPKSPVQQFRPLIFVPGGSMTHIPVEQTEKTALSFSARGFQVFVLRYTFTSEHQPVYPNPLIDLALAVALLRKQAAAWHLKADQLTIMGFSAGGHVTALYNDYWHTKWLRRLSGVASDQLRPNAVILGYPVIDLNLGFPKDATTRAKWADDPARYNAAAHVNNLNAPTFMWTTFTDQVVPVQNTLSYSQALLAHQIPQELHVFAHGPHGMDIANALVAHHDDVDQPHVAHWVELACEWLDDLFK
;
A
#
# COMPACT_ATOMS: atom_id res chain seq x y z
N MET A 1 3.45 -3.10 23.34
CA MET A 1 3.34 -3.40 21.88
C MET A 1 3.95 -4.76 21.64
N GLU A 2 3.24 -5.64 20.96
CA GLU A 2 3.73 -6.95 20.53
C GLU A 2 4.09 -6.88 19.04
N ILE A 3 5.23 -7.49 18.66
CA ILE A 3 5.62 -7.61 17.25
C ILE A 3 5.41 -9.08 16.86
N ILE A 4 4.58 -9.29 15.84
CA ILE A 4 4.31 -10.62 15.29
C ILE A 4 4.85 -10.75 13.88
N GLN A 5 5.18 -11.97 13.47
CA GLN A 5 5.53 -12.29 12.09
C GLN A 5 4.72 -13.49 11.60
N LYS A 6 4.14 -13.38 10.40
CA LYS A 6 3.35 -14.44 9.78
C LYS A 6 3.80 -14.65 8.34
N ASN A 7 4.25 -15.85 8.02
CA ASN A 7 4.45 -16.26 6.63
C ASN A 7 3.08 -16.45 5.96
N LEU A 8 2.96 -16.03 4.70
CA LEU A 8 1.71 -16.05 3.95
C LEU A 8 1.54 -17.29 3.05
N SER A 9 2.45 -18.27 3.14
CA SER A 9 2.30 -19.53 2.38
C SER A 9 1.01 -20.26 2.76
N THR A 10 0.39 -20.85 1.75
CA THR A 10 -0.75 -21.77 1.89
C THR A 10 -0.41 -23.14 1.29
N ALA A 11 -1.29 -24.10 1.39
CA ALA A 11 -1.08 -25.43 0.77
C ALA A 11 -0.93 -25.35 -0.77
N SER A 12 -1.60 -24.37 -1.41
CA SER A 12 -1.61 -24.21 -2.87
C SER A 12 -0.71 -23.09 -3.39
N TYR A 13 -0.17 -22.24 -2.51
CA TYR A 13 0.69 -21.11 -2.88
C TYR A 13 1.86 -20.99 -1.91
N GLN A 14 3.06 -21.26 -2.39
CA GLN A 14 4.29 -21.14 -1.60
C GLN A 14 4.95 -19.80 -1.88
N THR A 15 5.26 -19.04 -0.84
CA THR A 15 5.84 -17.71 -0.93
C THR A 15 6.80 -17.45 0.22
N LYS A 16 7.76 -16.55 0.01
CA LYS A 16 8.57 -15.95 1.08
C LYS A 16 7.93 -14.67 1.65
N ALA A 17 6.73 -14.32 1.17
CA ALA A 17 6.03 -13.15 1.67
C ALA A 17 5.76 -13.27 3.17
N MET A 18 5.99 -12.17 3.87
CA MET A 18 5.91 -12.08 5.33
C MET A 18 5.10 -10.86 5.74
N LEU A 19 4.21 -11.05 6.69
CA LEU A 19 3.48 -9.96 7.33
C LEU A 19 4.05 -9.73 8.73
N THR A 20 4.59 -8.54 8.99
CA THR A 20 5.04 -8.11 10.32
C THR A 20 4.01 -7.17 10.92
N GLY A 21 3.38 -7.55 12.03
CA GLY A 21 2.37 -6.74 12.72
C GLY A 21 2.92 -6.08 13.97
N TYR A 22 2.59 -4.80 14.17
CA TYR A 22 2.88 -4.00 15.36
C TYR A 22 1.58 -3.86 16.16
N LEU A 23 1.36 -4.74 17.13
CA LEU A 23 0.08 -4.87 17.83
C LEU A 23 0.08 -4.11 19.16
N GLN A 24 -0.93 -3.29 19.36
CA GLN A 24 -1.22 -2.58 20.59
C GLN A 24 -2.30 -3.32 21.37
N THR A 25 -2.18 -3.34 22.68
CA THR A 25 -3.22 -3.86 23.58
C THR A 25 -4.12 -2.69 24.00
N PRO A 26 -5.45 -2.82 23.93
CA PRO A 26 -6.36 -1.79 24.41
C PRO A 26 -6.15 -1.52 25.91
N VAL A 27 -6.22 -0.25 26.28
CA VAL A 27 -6.21 0.12 27.71
C VAL A 27 -7.51 -0.36 28.34
N PRO A 28 -7.48 -1.09 29.48
CA PRO A 28 -8.70 -1.55 30.14
C PRO A 28 -9.66 -0.40 30.44
N LYS A 29 -10.94 -0.57 30.10
CA LYS A 29 -12.01 0.44 30.26
C LYS A 29 -11.89 1.71 29.41
N SER A 30 -10.91 1.79 28.52
CA SER A 30 -10.85 2.85 27.50
C SER A 30 -12.06 2.74 26.55
N PRO A 31 -12.58 3.85 26.00
CA PRO A 31 -13.57 3.80 24.93
C PRO A 31 -13.00 3.18 23.64
N VAL A 32 -11.68 3.17 23.46
CA VAL A 32 -11.00 2.55 22.30
C VAL A 32 -10.61 1.12 22.65
N GLN A 33 -11.40 0.14 22.19
CA GLN A 33 -11.16 -1.28 22.37
C GLN A 33 -10.74 -1.98 21.09
N GLN A 34 -10.84 -1.32 19.94
CA GLN A 34 -10.41 -1.79 18.64
C GLN A 34 -9.68 -0.68 17.90
N PHE A 35 -8.74 -1.07 17.05
CA PHE A 35 -7.89 -0.20 16.26
C PHE A 35 -8.18 -0.36 14.77
N ARG A 36 -7.98 0.69 13.98
CA ARG A 36 -8.02 0.61 12.51
C ARG A 36 -6.85 -0.22 12.00
N PRO A 37 -7.06 -1.27 11.22
CA PRO A 37 -5.96 -2.00 10.59
C PRO A 37 -5.41 -1.23 9.40
N LEU A 38 -4.08 -1.15 9.32
CA LEU A 38 -3.34 -0.57 8.20
C LEU A 38 -2.34 -1.61 7.68
N ILE A 39 -2.51 -2.08 6.43
CA ILE A 39 -1.45 -2.85 5.75
C ILE A 39 -0.58 -1.87 4.99
N PHE A 40 0.69 -1.79 5.35
CA PHE A 40 1.69 -1.00 4.64
C PHE A 40 2.47 -1.89 3.67
N VAL A 41 2.46 -1.52 2.39
CA VAL A 41 3.18 -2.14 1.28
C VAL A 41 4.31 -1.20 0.86
N PRO A 42 5.54 -1.40 1.38
CA PRO A 42 6.64 -0.47 1.17
C PRO A 42 7.15 -0.46 -0.28
N GLY A 43 7.88 0.60 -0.63
CA GLY A 43 8.66 0.69 -1.86
C GLY A 43 9.88 -0.25 -1.86
N GLY A 44 10.80 -0.06 -2.82
CA GLY A 44 12.04 -0.82 -2.97
C GLY A 44 12.16 -1.55 -4.31
N SER A 45 11.52 -1.01 -5.35
CA SER A 45 11.69 -1.42 -6.76
C SER A 45 11.47 -2.92 -7.01
N MET A 46 10.59 -3.59 -6.25
CA MET A 46 10.33 -5.04 -6.28
C MET A 46 11.59 -5.90 -5.99
N THR A 47 12.61 -5.34 -5.35
CA THR A 47 13.87 -6.05 -5.06
C THR A 47 14.17 -6.20 -3.58
N HIS A 48 13.72 -5.26 -2.76
CA HIS A 48 13.95 -5.21 -1.32
C HIS A 48 12.89 -4.33 -0.64
N ILE A 49 12.99 -4.22 0.68
CA ILE A 49 12.25 -3.24 1.49
C ILE A 49 13.26 -2.44 2.30
N PRO A 50 13.18 -1.10 2.31
CA PRO A 50 14.00 -0.25 3.19
C PRO A 50 13.50 -0.41 4.64
N VAL A 51 14.08 -1.35 5.40
CA VAL A 51 13.54 -1.84 6.68
C VAL A 51 13.43 -0.72 7.71
N GLU A 52 14.48 0.09 7.83
CA GLU A 52 14.56 1.15 8.85
C GLU A 52 13.52 2.24 8.62
N GLN A 53 13.36 2.73 7.38
CA GLN A 53 12.35 3.73 7.04
C GLN A 53 10.93 3.16 7.19
N THR A 54 10.75 1.92 6.73
CA THR A 54 9.47 1.19 6.84
C THR A 54 9.02 1.06 8.30
N GLU A 55 9.95 0.74 9.22
CA GLU A 55 9.65 0.66 10.65
C GLU A 55 9.23 2.03 11.21
N LYS A 56 9.94 3.12 10.88
CA LYS A 56 9.59 4.47 11.35
C LYS A 56 8.21 4.89 10.86
N THR A 57 7.91 4.60 9.59
CA THR A 57 6.58 4.84 9.01
C THR A 57 5.51 4.03 9.75
N ALA A 58 5.73 2.74 9.99
CA ALA A 58 4.79 1.89 10.72
C ALA A 58 4.54 2.41 12.15
N LEU A 59 5.59 2.78 12.87
CA LEU A 59 5.49 3.32 14.24
C LEU A 59 4.76 4.67 14.27
N SER A 60 4.94 5.50 13.26
CA SER A 60 4.23 6.79 13.12
C SER A 60 2.71 6.61 13.06
N PHE A 61 2.22 5.64 12.29
CA PHE A 61 0.79 5.31 12.23
C PHE A 61 0.32 4.54 13.47
N SER A 62 1.16 3.68 14.06
CA SER A 62 0.84 3.02 15.32
C SER A 62 0.58 4.05 16.43
N ALA A 63 1.38 5.11 16.53
CA ALA A 63 1.20 6.18 17.51
C ALA A 63 -0.12 6.96 17.30
N ARG A 64 -0.73 6.90 16.12
CA ARG A 64 -2.02 7.51 15.76
C ARG A 64 -3.22 6.55 15.90
N GLY A 65 -3.04 5.42 16.57
CA GLY A 65 -4.13 4.48 16.86
C GLY A 65 -4.43 3.45 15.78
N PHE A 66 -3.47 3.16 14.90
CA PHE A 66 -3.58 2.06 13.95
C PHE A 66 -2.90 0.79 14.49
N GLN A 67 -3.45 -0.38 14.17
CA GLN A 67 -2.71 -1.64 14.16
C GLN A 67 -2.03 -1.75 12.80
N VAL A 68 -0.71 -1.63 12.76
CA VAL A 68 0.04 -1.57 11.50
C VAL A 68 0.66 -2.92 11.17
N PHE A 69 0.52 -3.31 9.92
CA PHE A 69 1.05 -4.56 9.36
C PHE A 69 1.89 -4.25 8.14
N VAL A 70 3.18 -4.51 8.18
CA VAL A 70 4.10 -4.33 7.06
C VAL A 70 4.11 -5.61 6.23
N LEU A 71 3.80 -5.49 4.93
CA LEU A 71 3.88 -6.59 3.99
C LEU A 71 5.23 -6.61 3.26
N ARG A 72 6.04 -7.62 3.54
CA ARG A 72 7.14 -8.01 2.66
C ARG A 72 6.56 -8.94 1.60
N TYR A 73 6.33 -8.42 0.39
CA TYR A 73 5.78 -9.15 -0.75
C TYR A 73 6.87 -9.86 -1.57
N THR A 74 6.49 -10.70 -2.53
CA THR A 74 7.40 -11.42 -3.45
C THR A 74 8.25 -10.44 -4.28
N PHE A 75 9.55 -10.70 -4.35
CA PHE A 75 10.51 -9.91 -5.12
C PHE A 75 10.89 -10.54 -6.45
N THR A 76 11.48 -9.75 -7.36
CA THR A 76 11.97 -10.21 -8.66
C THR A 76 13.11 -11.21 -8.56
N SER A 77 13.83 -11.30 -7.44
CA SER A 77 14.82 -12.33 -7.15
C SER A 77 14.20 -13.70 -6.83
N GLU A 78 12.90 -13.75 -6.56
CA GLU A 78 12.16 -14.95 -6.16
C GLU A 78 11.28 -15.48 -7.30
N HIS A 79 10.73 -14.57 -8.10
CA HIS A 79 9.88 -14.90 -9.24
C HIS A 79 10.00 -13.85 -10.35
N GLN A 80 10.08 -14.29 -11.60
CA GLN A 80 10.10 -13.42 -12.79
C GLN A 80 9.22 -14.00 -13.90
N PRO A 81 8.30 -13.18 -14.46
CA PRO A 81 7.91 -11.86 -14.00
C PRO A 81 7.32 -11.92 -12.59
N VAL A 82 7.48 -10.86 -11.78
CA VAL A 82 7.06 -10.91 -10.38
C VAL A 82 5.53 -10.94 -10.23
N TYR A 83 4.81 -10.23 -11.09
CA TYR A 83 3.35 -10.29 -11.11
C TYR A 83 2.85 -11.65 -11.65
N PRO A 84 1.77 -12.19 -11.04
CA PRO A 84 0.84 -11.55 -10.08
C PRO A 84 1.16 -11.76 -8.59
N ASN A 85 2.32 -12.33 -8.23
CA ASN A 85 2.58 -12.80 -6.88
C ASN A 85 2.39 -11.73 -5.78
N PRO A 86 2.84 -10.46 -5.92
CA PRO A 86 2.58 -9.43 -4.90
C PRO A 86 1.08 -9.17 -4.63
N LEU A 87 0.23 -9.36 -5.65
CA LEU A 87 -1.23 -9.22 -5.48
C LEU A 87 -1.83 -10.40 -4.70
N ILE A 88 -1.29 -11.61 -4.89
CA ILE A 88 -1.67 -12.80 -4.12
C ILE A 88 -1.22 -12.65 -2.68
N ASP A 89 0.03 -12.21 -2.46
CA ASP A 89 0.56 -11.95 -1.12
C ASP A 89 -0.29 -10.95 -0.34
N LEU A 90 -0.69 -9.85 -0.99
CA LEU A 90 -1.55 -8.83 -0.38
C LEU A 90 -2.97 -9.37 -0.12
N ALA A 91 -3.52 -10.18 -1.02
CA ALA A 91 -4.81 -10.84 -0.81
C ALA A 91 -4.80 -11.75 0.42
N LEU A 92 -3.74 -12.52 0.60
CA LEU A 92 -3.56 -13.40 1.77
C LEU A 92 -3.37 -12.60 3.06
N ALA A 93 -2.65 -11.47 3.00
CA ALA A 93 -2.51 -10.56 4.13
C ALA A 93 -3.88 -9.97 4.56
N VAL A 94 -4.67 -9.47 3.61
CA VAL A 94 -6.02 -8.94 3.88
C VAL A 94 -6.91 -10.01 4.51
N ALA A 95 -6.95 -11.21 3.94
CA ALA A 95 -7.74 -12.33 4.47
C ALA A 95 -7.30 -12.73 5.89
N LEU A 96 -5.98 -12.71 6.15
CA LEU A 96 -5.44 -13.00 7.48
C LEU A 96 -5.90 -11.97 8.52
N LEU A 97 -5.85 -10.67 8.20
CA LEU A 97 -6.32 -9.62 9.09
C LEU A 97 -7.80 -9.79 9.43
N ARG A 98 -8.65 -10.06 8.44
CA ARG A 98 -10.08 -10.29 8.67
C ARG A 98 -10.32 -11.52 9.56
N LYS A 99 -9.61 -12.61 9.31
CA LYS A 99 -9.66 -13.82 10.14
C LYS A 99 -9.24 -13.57 11.58
N GLN A 100 -8.26 -12.71 11.81
CA GLN A 100 -7.69 -12.42 13.12
C GLN A 100 -8.28 -11.18 13.78
N ALA A 101 -9.31 -10.56 13.20
CA ALA A 101 -9.80 -9.26 13.62
C ALA A 101 -10.12 -9.20 15.12
N ALA A 102 -10.81 -10.18 15.67
CA ALA A 102 -11.13 -10.26 17.10
C ALA A 102 -9.86 -10.41 17.96
N ALA A 103 -8.96 -11.33 17.59
CA ALA A 103 -7.75 -11.62 18.37
C ALA A 103 -6.74 -10.45 18.38
N TRP A 104 -6.72 -9.66 17.30
CA TRP A 104 -5.82 -8.51 17.16
C TRP A 104 -6.51 -7.15 17.40
N HIS A 105 -7.72 -7.17 17.94
CA HIS A 105 -8.50 -5.97 18.24
C HIS A 105 -8.67 -5.03 17.02
N LEU A 106 -9.01 -5.59 15.85
CA LEU A 106 -9.16 -4.81 14.62
C LEU A 106 -10.61 -4.41 14.35
N LYS A 107 -10.81 -3.18 13.87
CA LYS A 107 -12.04 -2.74 13.19
C LYS A 107 -12.01 -3.28 11.76
N ALA A 108 -12.51 -4.49 11.54
CA ALA A 108 -12.38 -5.20 10.27
C ALA A 108 -13.01 -4.47 9.06
N ASP A 109 -13.99 -3.61 9.30
CA ASP A 109 -14.71 -2.78 8.32
C ASP A 109 -14.01 -1.44 8.00
N GLN A 110 -12.86 -1.17 8.62
CA GLN A 110 -12.05 0.04 8.40
C GLN A 110 -10.62 -0.29 7.92
N LEU A 111 -10.46 -1.40 7.19
CA LEU A 111 -9.15 -1.82 6.67
C LEU A 111 -8.64 -0.85 5.62
N THR A 112 -7.50 -0.23 5.91
CA THR A 112 -6.76 0.62 4.99
C THR A 112 -5.55 -0.13 4.43
N ILE A 113 -5.28 0.01 3.13
CA ILE A 113 -4.05 -0.45 2.49
C ILE A 113 -3.25 0.77 2.04
N MET A 114 -2.02 0.88 2.50
CA MET A 114 -1.12 1.97 2.15
C MET A 114 0.06 1.44 1.35
N GLY A 115 0.37 2.07 0.22
CA GLY A 115 1.50 1.64 -0.61
C GLY A 115 2.31 2.81 -1.16
N PHE A 116 3.64 2.64 -1.18
CA PHE A 116 4.58 3.67 -1.66
C PHE A 116 5.40 3.17 -2.85
N SER A 117 5.69 4.04 -3.85
CA SER A 117 6.55 3.71 -4.98
C SER A 117 6.12 2.40 -5.67
N ALA A 118 6.99 1.40 -5.75
CA ALA A 118 6.67 0.06 -6.24
C ALA A 118 5.57 -0.63 -5.41
N GLY A 119 5.54 -0.46 -4.09
CA GLY A 119 4.44 -0.92 -3.23
C GLY A 119 3.13 -0.18 -3.51
N GLY A 120 3.20 1.06 -3.95
CA GLY A 120 2.06 1.82 -4.47
C GLY A 120 1.45 1.17 -5.71
N HIS A 121 2.29 0.62 -6.60
CA HIS A 121 1.83 -0.13 -7.77
C HIS A 121 1.07 -1.40 -7.38
N VAL A 122 1.61 -2.17 -6.43
CA VAL A 122 0.91 -3.35 -5.89
C VAL A 122 -0.43 -2.96 -5.28
N THR A 123 -0.46 -1.87 -4.52
CA THR A 123 -1.67 -1.41 -3.82
C THR A 123 -2.73 -0.87 -4.79
N ALA A 124 -2.35 -0.09 -5.80
CA ALA A 124 -3.26 0.42 -6.83
C ALA A 124 -3.87 -0.74 -7.63
N LEU A 125 -3.03 -1.65 -8.15
CA LEU A 125 -3.52 -2.85 -8.86
C LEU A 125 -4.41 -3.73 -7.97
N TYR A 126 -4.08 -3.85 -6.68
CA TYR A 126 -4.94 -4.60 -5.76
C TYR A 126 -6.31 -3.92 -5.62
N ASN A 127 -6.35 -2.60 -5.50
CA ASN A 127 -7.60 -1.82 -5.46
C ASN A 127 -8.46 -2.03 -6.71
N ASP A 128 -7.83 -2.28 -7.87
CA ASP A 128 -8.54 -2.54 -9.13
C ASP A 128 -9.02 -4.00 -9.25
N TYR A 129 -8.27 -4.96 -8.69
CA TYR A 129 -8.46 -6.39 -8.96
C TYR A 129 -9.07 -7.20 -7.80
N TRP A 130 -9.19 -6.67 -6.58
CA TRP A 130 -9.62 -7.45 -5.40
C TRP A 130 -10.92 -8.21 -5.60
N HIS A 131 -11.86 -7.67 -6.36
CA HIS A 131 -13.20 -8.24 -6.61
C HIS A 131 -13.23 -9.28 -7.74
N THR A 132 -12.15 -9.41 -8.53
CA THR A 132 -12.14 -10.20 -9.75
C THR A 132 -12.11 -11.71 -9.49
N LYS A 133 -12.77 -12.47 -10.37
CA LYS A 133 -12.67 -13.94 -10.36
C LYS A 133 -11.22 -14.41 -10.53
N TRP A 134 -10.39 -13.60 -11.22
CA TRP A 134 -8.98 -13.90 -11.46
C TRP A 134 -8.18 -13.92 -10.15
N LEU A 135 -8.20 -12.84 -9.36
CA LEU A 135 -7.45 -12.77 -8.09
C LEU A 135 -8.00 -13.76 -7.07
N ARG A 136 -9.33 -13.92 -6.99
CA ARG A 136 -9.96 -14.93 -6.14
C ARG A 136 -9.45 -16.34 -6.43
N ARG A 137 -9.34 -16.72 -7.72
CA ARG A 137 -8.85 -18.04 -8.11
C ARG A 137 -7.38 -18.23 -7.75
N LEU A 138 -6.55 -17.20 -7.92
CA LEU A 138 -5.13 -17.27 -7.62
C LEU A 138 -4.84 -17.31 -6.12
N SER A 139 -5.54 -16.52 -5.33
CA SER A 139 -5.35 -16.46 -3.86
C SER A 139 -6.07 -17.57 -3.10
N GLY A 140 -7.08 -18.18 -3.69
CA GLY A 140 -7.96 -19.13 -3.00
C GLY A 140 -8.90 -18.48 -1.97
N VAL A 141 -9.01 -17.14 -1.97
CA VAL A 141 -9.79 -16.36 -0.99
C VAL A 141 -11.08 -15.85 -1.62
N ALA A 142 -12.20 -15.89 -0.88
CA ALA A 142 -13.49 -15.37 -1.33
C ALA A 142 -13.44 -13.82 -1.44
N SER A 143 -14.14 -13.24 -2.44
CA SER A 143 -14.04 -11.80 -2.75
C SER A 143 -14.49 -10.90 -1.59
N ASP A 144 -15.49 -11.32 -0.81
CA ASP A 144 -15.96 -10.58 0.37
C ASP A 144 -14.88 -10.41 1.46
N GLN A 145 -13.89 -11.31 1.48
CA GLN A 145 -12.75 -11.25 2.39
C GLN A 145 -11.59 -10.39 1.85
N LEU A 146 -11.64 -9.95 0.59
CA LEU A 146 -10.55 -9.24 -0.09
C LEU A 146 -10.73 -7.72 -0.15
N ARG A 147 -11.92 -7.19 0.11
CA ARG A 147 -12.26 -5.77 -0.09
C ARG A 147 -11.43 -4.85 0.81
N PRO A 148 -10.67 -3.88 0.27
CA PRO A 148 -10.14 -2.77 1.05
C PRO A 148 -11.26 -1.78 1.38
N ASN A 149 -11.17 -1.08 2.52
CA ASN A 149 -12.14 -0.04 2.88
C ASN A 149 -11.63 1.36 2.50
N ALA A 150 -10.31 1.55 2.49
CA ALA A 150 -9.62 2.75 2.03
C ALA A 150 -8.25 2.39 1.47
N VAL A 151 -7.72 3.25 0.60
CA VAL A 151 -6.38 3.13 0.03
C VAL A 151 -5.62 4.43 0.21
N ILE A 152 -4.31 4.33 0.54
CA ILE A 152 -3.37 5.46 0.59
C ILE A 152 -2.22 5.15 -0.37
N LEU A 153 -1.92 6.07 -1.29
CA LEU A 153 -0.81 5.93 -2.25
C LEU A 153 0.17 7.10 -2.10
N GLY A 154 1.42 6.80 -1.78
CA GLY A 154 2.52 7.78 -1.78
C GLY A 154 3.40 7.60 -3.01
N TYR A 155 3.55 8.65 -3.81
CA TYR A 155 4.40 8.68 -5.03
C TYR A 155 4.40 7.33 -5.80
N PRO A 156 3.20 6.78 -6.11
CA PRO A 156 3.07 5.42 -6.61
C PRO A 156 3.54 5.28 -8.05
N VAL A 157 4.12 4.13 -8.41
CA VAL A 157 4.12 3.68 -9.79
C VAL A 157 2.69 3.26 -10.14
N ILE A 158 2.21 3.62 -11.34
CA ILE A 158 0.85 3.30 -11.82
C ILE A 158 0.89 2.60 -13.18
N ASP A 159 1.66 3.13 -14.11
CA ASP A 159 1.88 2.53 -15.43
C ASP A 159 3.38 2.39 -15.67
N LEU A 160 3.82 1.19 -15.98
CA LEU A 160 5.22 0.87 -16.25
C LEU A 160 5.79 1.60 -17.49
N ASN A 161 4.93 2.20 -18.31
CA ASN A 161 5.31 3.02 -19.45
C ASN A 161 5.43 4.52 -19.11
N LEU A 162 5.08 4.94 -17.89
CA LEU A 162 5.19 6.34 -17.43
C LEU A 162 6.50 6.64 -16.71
N GLY A 163 7.63 6.10 -17.21
CA GLY A 163 8.97 6.52 -16.82
C GLY A 163 9.66 5.69 -15.72
N PHE A 164 8.96 4.76 -15.06
CA PHE A 164 9.58 3.85 -14.10
C PHE A 164 8.94 2.45 -14.14
N PRO A 165 9.73 1.35 -14.19
CA PRO A 165 11.19 1.31 -14.37
C PRO A 165 11.64 1.88 -15.72
N LYS A 166 12.81 2.55 -15.76
CA LYS A 166 13.30 3.24 -16.98
C LYS A 166 13.66 2.27 -18.10
N ASP A 167 14.26 1.12 -17.76
CA ASP A 167 14.73 0.15 -18.75
C ASP A 167 13.75 -0.99 -18.99
N ALA A 168 13.71 -1.49 -20.23
CA ALA A 168 12.80 -2.56 -20.64
C ALA A 168 13.08 -3.90 -19.95
N THR A 169 14.33 -4.17 -19.60
CA THR A 169 14.72 -5.42 -18.92
C THR A 169 14.12 -5.49 -17.53
N THR A 170 14.18 -4.40 -16.78
CA THR A 170 13.56 -4.33 -15.45
C THR A 170 12.04 -4.38 -15.54
N ARG A 171 11.43 -3.69 -16.53
CA ARG A 171 9.97 -3.81 -16.76
C ARG A 171 9.54 -5.25 -17.02
N ALA A 172 10.29 -5.99 -17.84
CA ALA A 172 10.00 -7.41 -18.13
C ALA A 172 10.13 -8.32 -16.90
N LYS A 173 10.99 -7.97 -15.93
CA LYS A 173 11.04 -8.67 -14.63
C LYS A 173 9.82 -8.40 -13.75
N TRP A 174 9.14 -7.28 -13.95
CA TRP A 174 7.92 -6.97 -13.20
C TRP A 174 6.69 -7.61 -13.84
N ALA A 175 6.53 -7.46 -15.16
CA ALA A 175 5.31 -7.85 -15.86
C ALA A 175 5.63 -8.44 -17.26
N ASP A 176 4.96 -9.52 -17.60
CA ASP A 176 4.94 -10.11 -18.94
C ASP A 176 4.07 -9.30 -19.92
N ASP A 177 3.02 -8.67 -19.40
CA ASP A 177 2.10 -7.82 -20.12
C ASP A 177 1.90 -6.50 -19.35
N PRO A 178 2.65 -5.43 -19.71
CA PRO A 178 2.51 -4.13 -19.05
C PRO A 178 1.10 -3.54 -19.09
N ALA A 179 0.30 -3.85 -20.11
CA ALA A 179 -1.07 -3.33 -20.21
C ALA A 179 -1.98 -3.91 -19.12
N ARG A 180 -1.81 -5.18 -18.78
CA ARG A 180 -2.52 -5.83 -17.66
C ARG A 180 -2.20 -5.19 -16.32
N TYR A 181 -1.02 -4.63 -16.18
CA TYR A 181 -0.53 -4.04 -14.93
C TYR A 181 -0.42 -2.50 -15.01
N ASN A 182 -1.17 -1.86 -15.91
CA ASN A 182 -1.44 -0.43 -15.87
C ASN A 182 -2.64 -0.17 -14.96
N ALA A 183 -2.42 0.25 -13.72
CA ALA A 183 -3.49 0.42 -12.74
C ALA A 183 -4.54 1.45 -13.22
N ALA A 184 -4.13 2.55 -13.85
CA ALA A 184 -5.09 3.55 -14.33
C ALA A 184 -6.07 3.01 -15.40
N ALA A 185 -5.68 1.97 -16.14
CA ALA A 185 -6.54 1.34 -17.14
C ALA A 185 -7.56 0.33 -16.56
N HIS A 186 -7.41 -0.03 -15.28
CA HIS A 186 -8.23 -1.06 -14.63
C HIS A 186 -9.11 -0.54 -13.49
N VAL A 187 -9.08 0.77 -13.23
CA VAL A 187 -10.00 1.43 -12.29
C VAL A 187 -11.44 1.12 -12.68
N ASN A 188 -12.27 0.84 -11.69
CA ASN A 188 -13.68 0.50 -11.87
C ASN A 188 -14.51 0.96 -10.65
N ASN A 189 -15.82 0.84 -10.71
CA ASN A 189 -16.74 1.32 -9.68
C ASN A 189 -16.65 0.59 -8.32
N LEU A 190 -15.82 -0.44 -8.21
CA LEU A 190 -15.58 -1.19 -6.97
C LEU A 190 -14.28 -0.80 -6.27
N ASN A 191 -13.49 0.11 -6.85
CA ASN A 191 -12.32 0.66 -6.18
C ASN A 191 -12.71 1.32 -4.86
N ALA A 192 -11.89 1.15 -3.84
CA ALA A 192 -12.07 1.83 -2.56
C ALA A 192 -11.72 3.32 -2.69
N PRO A 193 -12.30 4.18 -1.84
CA PRO A 193 -11.87 5.57 -1.70
C PRO A 193 -10.36 5.66 -1.52
N THR A 194 -9.73 6.63 -2.18
CA THR A 194 -8.26 6.68 -2.30
C THR A 194 -7.70 8.06 -1.95
N PHE A 195 -6.79 8.11 -0.97
CA PHE A 195 -5.93 9.26 -0.69
C PHE A 195 -4.62 9.10 -1.45
N MET A 196 -4.14 10.16 -2.09
CA MET A 196 -2.89 10.13 -2.85
C MET A 196 -2.02 11.35 -2.56
N TRP A 197 -0.70 11.13 -2.56
CA TRP A 197 0.25 12.23 -2.54
C TRP A 197 1.50 11.93 -3.36
N THR A 198 2.12 12.98 -3.87
CA THR A 198 3.37 12.94 -4.63
C THR A 198 4.03 14.30 -4.61
N THR A 199 5.26 14.40 -5.11
CA THR A 199 5.93 15.68 -5.35
C THR A 199 6.07 15.93 -6.85
N PHE A 200 5.94 17.20 -7.25
CA PHE A 200 6.06 17.59 -8.66
C PHE A 200 7.49 17.38 -9.20
N THR A 201 8.50 17.48 -8.34
CA THR A 201 9.92 17.36 -8.70
C THR A 201 10.49 15.95 -8.54
N ASP A 202 9.67 14.92 -8.31
CA ASP A 202 10.13 13.53 -8.25
C ASP A 202 10.83 13.12 -9.55
N GLN A 203 12.14 12.81 -9.48
CA GLN A 203 12.99 12.45 -10.62
C GLN A 203 13.02 10.93 -10.90
N VAL A 204 12.40 10.14 -10.05
CA VAL A 204 12.38 8.66 -10.16
C VAL A 204 11.06 8.18 -10.72
N VAL A 205 9.96 8.49 -10.03
CA VAL A 205 8.60 8.17 -10.48
C VAL A 205 7.87 9.46 -10.85
N PRO A 206 7.74 9.76 -12.15
CA PRO A 206 7.11 10.99 -12.60
C PRO A 206 5.71 11.20 -12.02
N VAL A 207 5.37 12.44 -11.65
CA VAL A 207 4.07 12.85 -11.09
C VAL A 207 2.88 12.41 -11.96
N GLN A 208 3.09 12.23 -13.26
CA GLN A 208 2.10 11.71 -14.22
C GLN A 208 1.50 10.38 -13.79
N ASN A 209 2.26 9.52 -13.08
CA ASN A 209 1.72 8.28 -12.53
C ASN A 209 0.55 8.56 -11.59
N THR A 210 0.75 9.39 -10.58
CA THR A 210 -0.31 9.76 -9.62
C THR A 210 -1.48 10.47 -10.31
N LEU A 211 -1.20 11.41 -11.22
CA LEU A 211 -2.23 12.14 -11.95
C LEU A 211 -3.07 11.24 -12.84
N SER A 212 -2.47 10.25 -13.52
CA SER A 212 -3.22 9.31 -14.38
C SER A 212 -4.19 8.45 -13.56
N TYR A 213 -3.79 7.99 -12.38
CA TYR A 213 -4.67 7.22 -11.51
C TYR A 213 -5.81 8.08 -10.94
N SER A 214 -5.50 9.32 -10.53
CA SER A 214 -6.51 10.29 -10.08
C SER A 214 -7.56 10.56 -11.16
N GLN A 215 -7.14 10.77 -12.40
CA GLN A 215 -8.07 10.96 -13.52
C GLN A 215 -8.97 9.74 -13.75
N ALA A 216 -8.41 8.53 -13.65
CA ALA A 216 -9.18 7.29 -13.78
C ALA A 216 -10.20 7.13 -12.63
N LEU A 217 -9.80 7.39 -11.37
CA LEU A 217 -10.71 7.38 -10.22
C LEU A 217 -11.85 8.39 -10.39
N LEU A 218 -11.54 9.62 -10.88
CA LEU A 218 -12.53 10.66 -11.15
C LEU A 218 -13.53 10.22 -12.23
N ALA A 219 -13.06 9.59 -13.31
CA ALA A 219 -13.92 9.09 -14.39
C ALA A 219 -14.92 8.02 -13.90
N HIS A 220 -14.55 7.26 -12.86
CA HIS A 220 -15.40 6.26 -12.21
C HIS A 220 -16.14 6.79 -10.97
N GLN A 221 -16.05 8.10 -10.68
CA GLN A 221 -16.69 8.74 -9.52
C GLN A 221 -16.28 8.12 -8.16
N ILE A 222 -15.06 7.60 -8.08
CA ILE A 222 -14.51 7.08 -6.83
C ILE A 222 -14.05 8.26 -5.95
N PRO A 223 -14.50 8.33 -4.68
CA PRO A 223 -14.05 9.37 -3.76
C PRO A 223 -12.52 9.36 -3.62
N GLN A 224 -11.91 10.53 -3.72
CA GLN A 224 -10.47 10.65 -3.63
C GLN A 224 -10.05 12.00 -3.03
N GLU A 225 -8.86 12.01 -2.44
CA GLU A 225 -8.13 13.22 -2.06
C GLU A 225 -6.72 13.14 -2.64
N LEU A 226 -6.23 14.24 -3.25
CA LEU A 226 -4.95 14.28 -3.94
C LEU A 226 -4.13 15.51 -3.49
N HIS A 227 -2.88 15.26 -3.09
CA HIS A 227 -1.89 16.29 -2.77
C HIS A 227 -0.68 16.17 -3.69
N VAL A 228 -0.39 17.24 -4.44
CA VAL A 228 0.82 17.37 -5.25
C VAL A 228 1.67 18.48 -4.63
N PHE A 229 2.69 18.11 -3.87
CA PHE A 229 3.62 19.05 -3.27
C PHE A 229 4.61 19.56 -4.33
N ALA A 230 4.96 20.85 -4.26
CA ALA A 230 5.80 21.47 -5.28
C ALA A 230 7.21 20.85 -5.36
N HIS A 231 7.79 20.49 -4.21
CA HIS A 231 9.18 20.04 -4.11
C HIS A 231 9.31 18.81 -3.21
N GLY A 232 10.29 17.97 -3.51
CA GLY A 232 10.73 16.83 -2.74
C GLY A 232 11.26 15.71 -3.64
N PRO A 233 12.25 14.92 -3.17
CA PRO A 233 12.78 13.76 -3.88
C PRO A 233 11.80 12.59 -3.82
N HIS A 234 12.16 11.50 -4.49
CA HIS A 234 11.46 10.22 -4.37
C HIS A 234 11.78 9.50 -3.05
N GLY A 235 10.84 8.72 -2.52
CA GLY A 235 11.12 7.81 -1.41
C GLY A 235 11.18 8.49 -0.04
N MET A 236 10.34 9.50 0.19
CA MET A 236 10.36 10.29 1.42
C MET A 236 9.59 9.67 2.60
N ASP A 237 8.80 8.64 2.40
CA ASP A 237 8.00 7.99 3.45
C ASP A 237 7.19 9.02 4.26
N ILE A 238 7.51 9.24 5.55
CA ILE A 238 6.87 10.27 6.38
C ILE A 238 7.54 11.66 6.28
N ALA A 239 8.49 11.83 5.34
CA ALA A 239 9.13 13.08 4.95
C ALA A 239 9.72 13.91 6.12
N ASN A 240 10.32 13.26 7.11
CA ASN A 240 10.93 13.90 8.27
C ASN A 240 12.33 13.33 8.57
N ALA A 241 13.03 13.94 9.53
CA ALA A 241 14.39 13.58 9.91
C ALA A 241 14.56 12.10 10.34
N LEU A 242 13.51 11.40 10.81
CA LEU A 242 13.60 10.00 11.25
C LEU A 242 13.76 9.01 10.08
N VAL A 243 13.33 9.38 8.87
CA VAL A 243 13.42 8.58 7.64
C VAL A 243 14.41 9.15 6.64
N ALA A 244 15.01 10.30 6.93
CA ALA A 244 15.93 10.98 6.04
C ALA A 244 17.20 10.14 5.83
N HIS A 245 17.43 9.72 4.59
CA HIS A 245 18.62 9.02 4.13
C HIS A 245 19.45 9.88 3.18
N HIS A 246 18.95 11.09 2.87
CA HIS A 246 19.59 12.20 2.16
C HIS A 246 19.11 13.52 2.76
N ASP A 247 19.88 14.58 2.63
CA ASP A 247 19.59 15.89 3.24
C ASP A 247 18.28 16.52 2.76
N ASP A 248 17.80 16.18 1.58
CA ASP A 248 16.59 16.69 0.95
C ASP A 248 15.30 15.91 1.27
N VAL A 249 15.38 14.80 2.03
CA VAL A 249 14.22 14.01 2.43
C VAL A 249 13.46 14.62 3.60
N ASP A 250 14.13 15.34 4.49
CA ASP A 250 13.47 16.04 5.60
C ASP A 250 12.74 17.29 5.07
N GLN A 251 11.46 17.12 4.74
CA GLN A 251 10.59 18.13 4.12
C GLN A 251 9.37 18.38 4.99
N PRO A 252 9.42 19.28 5.98
CA PRO A 252 8.32 19.52 6.92
C PRO A 252 6.98 19.83 6.25
N HIS A 253 6.99 20.54 5.11
CA HIS A 253 5.77 20.82 4.36
C HIS A 253 5.15 19.56 3.77
N VAL A 254 5.97 18.66 3.23
CA VAL A 254 5.48 17.38 2.69
C VAL A 254 5.03 16.46 3.82
N ALA A 255 5.71 16.47 4.96
CA ALA A 255 5.38 15.62 6.13
C ALA A 255 3.92 15.80 6.61
N HIS A 256 3.27 16.93 6.32
CA HIS A 256 1.85 17.15 6.62
C HIS A 256 0.91 16.12 5.96
N TRP A 257 1.36 15.42 4.91
CA TRP A 257 0.54 14.40 4.27
C TRP A 257 0.04 13.33 5.27
N VAL A 258 0.83 13.04 6.32
CA VAL A 258 0.47 12.03 7.33
C VAL A 258 -0.78 12.45 8.10
N GLU A 259 -0.82 13.70 8.55
CA GLU A 259 -1.98 14.26 9.26
C GLU A 259 -3.19 14.37 8.33
N LEU A 260 -3.00 14.87 7.11
CA LEU A 260 -4.06 14.97 6.10
C LEU A 260 -4.68 13.61 5.79
N ALA A 261 -3.86 12.55 5.66
CA ALA A 261 -4.36 11.20 5.45
C ALA A 261 -5.15 10.66 6.66
N CYS A 262 -4.70 10.98 7.88
CA CYS A 262 -5.42 10.58 9.10
C CYS A 262 -6.77 11.31 9.21
N GLU A 263 -6.82 12.62 8.97
CA GLU A 263 -8.03 13.44 8.95
C GLU A 263 -9.02 12.94 7.89
N TRP A 264 -8.52 12.64 6.68
CA TRP A 264 -9.32 12.07 5.61
C TRP A 264 -9.93 10.71 5.99
N LEU A 265 -9.15 9.82 6.64
CA LEU A 265 -9.67 8.54 7.14
C LEU A 265 -10.68 8.73 8.27
N ASP A 266 -10.49 9.75 9.12
CA ASP A 266 -11.45 10.08 10.18
C ASP A 266 -12.79 10.53 9.59
N ASP A 267 -12.78 11.32 8.55
CA ASP A 267 -13.98 11.73 7.83
C ASP A 267 -14.66 10.58 7.09
N LEU A 268 -13.87 9.71 6.45
CA LEU A 268 -14.37 8.57 5.68
C LEU A 268 -15.08 7.53 6.56
N PHE A 269 -14.62 7.36 7.80
CA PHE A 269 -15.10 6.29 8.71
C PHE A 269 -15.99 6.84 9.87
N LYS A 270 -16.54 8.04 9.74
CA LYS A 270 -17.58 8.57 10.64
C LYS A 270 -18.87 7.81 10.42
#